data_2c47774bdeca0f37fc9f495fb0f31073
#
_entry.id   2c47774bdeca0f37fc9f495fb0f31073
#
_cell.length_a   1.000
_cell.length_b   1.000
_cell.length_c   1.000
_cell.angle_alpha   90.00
_cell.angle_beta   90.00
_cell.angle_gamma   90.00
#
_symmetry.space_group_name_H-M   'P 1'
#
loop_
_entity.id
_entity.type
_entity.pdbx_description
1 polymer ?
#
loop_
_entity_poly.entity_id
_entity_poly.type
_entity_poly.pdbx_seq_one_letter_code
_entity_poly.pdbx_strand_id
1 'polypeptide(L)'
;MAQFLTQAQIDSVYELYIGYFNRAPEAGGLNYWSNYYLAQVNAGKTDAAIQKDIANQFYSAAVQYNIYTAGAPVADFIKASYLNALGRDSVDDAGMTYWTAKLTSGEVTRGEFVQKLISDAKGFASDATYGWVSKYLDNRMAVAKAFAAANTTTGDAAITAGKAALSAVTPAAVKAGQTPTQALAAAGFGDTSVA
;
A
#
# COMPACT_ATOMS: atom_id res chain seq x y z
N MET A 1 -21.58 22.97 4.11
CA MET A 1 -20.56 23.01 3.04
C MET A 1 -20.31 21.58 2.57
N ALA A 2 -20.15 21.33 1.27
CA ALA A 2 -19.74 20.02 0.79
C ALA A 2 -18.34 19.69 1.35
N GLN A 3 -18.20 18.54 1.99
CA GLN A 3 -16.95 18.08 2.55
C GLN A 3 -16.23 17.28 1.46
N PHE A 4 -14.94 17.55 1.25
CA PHE A 4 -14.09 16.80 0.32
C PHE A 4 -13.00 16.12 1.13
N LEU A 5 -12.50 14.99 0.63
CA LEU A 5 -11.34 14.34 1.23
C LEU A 5 -10.09 15.19 1.05
N THR A 6 -9.24 15.23 2.06
CA THR A 6 -7.89 15.75 1.95
C THR A 6 -7.02 14.83 1.09
N GLN A 7 -5.93 15.35 0.55
CA GLN A 7 -4.98 14.52 -0.20
C GLN A 7 -4.42 13.37 0.65
N ALA A 8 -4.16 13.60 1.94
CA ALA A 8 -3.69 12.57 2.86
C ALA A 8 -4.70 11.40 3.04
N GLN A 9 -5.99 11.71 3.07
CA GLN A 9 -7.04 10.69 3.15
C GLN A 9 -7.13 9.87 1.85
N ILE A 10 -6.99 10.51 0.68
CA ILE A 10 -6.93 9.81 -0.60
C ILE A 10 -5.66 8.97 -0.70
N ASP A 11 -4.52 9.51 -0.28
CA ASP A 11 -3.22 8.81 -0.28
C ASP A 11 -3.26 7.55 0.59
N SER A 12 -3.99 7.56 1.70
CA SER A 12 -4.17 6.38 2.53
C SER A 12 -4.88 5.24 1.79
N VAL A 13 -5.81 5.53 0.88
CA VAL A 13 -6.45 4.51 0.03
C VAL A 13 -5.43 3.90 -0.94
N TYR A 14 -4.58 4.71 -1.58
CA TYR A 14 -3.49 4.20 -2.43
C TYR A 14 -2.56 3.27 -1.65
N GLU A 15 -2.16 3.66 -0.44
CA GLU A 15 -1.29 2.85 0.42
C GLU A 15 -1.88 1.48 0.73
N LEU A 16 -3.18 1.42 0.98
CA LEU A 16 -3.88 0.16 1.22
C LEU A 16 -3.88 -0.73 -0.05
N TYR A 17 -4.13 -0.18 -1.24
CA TYR A 17 -4.00 -0.93 -2.50
C TYR A 17 -2.59 -1.49 -2.70
N ILE A 18 -1.58 -0.66 -2.49
CA ILE A 18 -0.17 -1.04 -2.62
C ILE A 18 0.19 -2.14 -1.62
N GLY A 19 -0.21 -1.97 -0.35
CA GLY A 19 0.18 -2.88 0.73
C GLY A 19 -0.55 -4.22 0.72
N TYR A 20 -1.87 -4.22 0.46
CA TYR A 20 -2.66 -5.45 0.52
C TYR A 20 -2.69 -6.22 -0.78
N PHE A 21 -2.69 -5.54 -1.93
CA PHE A 21 -2.85 -6.17 -3.24
C PHE A 21 -1.61 -6.12 -4.12
N ASN A 22 -0.55 -5.45 -3.67
CA ASN A 22 0.67 -5.24 -4.46
C ASN A 22 0.38 -4.70 -5.86
N ARG A 23 -0.59 -3.77 -5.98
CA ARG A 23 -1.00 -3.16 -7.23
C ARG A 23 -1.45 -1.71 -7.06
N ALA A 24 -1.43 -0.96 -8.16
CA ALA A 24 -2.09 0.34 -8.24
C ALA A 24 -3.62 0.15 -8.32
N PRO A 25 -4.42 1.05 -7.72
CA PRO A 25 -5.87 1.05 -7.90
C PRO A 25 -6.23 1.52 -9.32
N GLU A 26 -7.24 0.89 -9.92
CA GLU A 26 -7.98 1.45 -11.05
C GLU A 26 -8.89 2.60 -10.57
N ALA A 27 -9.24 3.53 -11.47
CA ALA A 27 -10.04 4.72 -11.13
C ALA A 27 -11.38 4.35 -10.44
N GLY A 28 -12.04 3.27 -10.89
CA GLY A 28 -13.30 2.82 -10.31
C GLY A 28 -13.16 2.38 -8.86
N GLY A 29 -12.13 1.59 -8.55
CA GLY A 29 -11.85 1.13 -7.19
C GLY A 29 -11.41 2.29 -6.27
N LEU A 30 -10.55 3.19 -6.78
CA LEU A 30 -10.17 4.38 -6.04
C LEU A 30 -11.38 5.27 -5.71
N ASN A 31 -12.25 5.51 -6.68
CA ASN A 31 -13.47 6.30 -6.48
C ASN A 31 -14.42 5.65 -5.48
N TYR A 32 -14.61 4.33 -5.55
CA TYR A 32 -15.45 3.60 -4.61
C TYR A 32 -14.96 3.79 -3.16
N TRP A 33 -13.69 3.56 -2.90
CA TRP A 33 -13.14 3.65 -1.56
C TRP A 33 -13.00 5.10 -1.07
N SER A 34 -12.74 6.04 -1.95
CA SER A 34 -12.75 7.47 -1.61
C SER A 34 -14.17 7.94 -1.21
N ASN A 35 -15.19 7.52 -1.95
CA ASN A 35 -16.58 7.82 -1.60
C ASN A 35 -16.99 7.14 -0.29
N TYR A 36 -16.58 5.90 -0.07
CA TYR A 36 -16.79 5.21 1.21
C TYR A 36 -16.14 6.00 2.36
N TYR A 37 -14.86 6.38 2.20
CA TYR A 37 -14.14 7.18 3.20
C TYR A 37 -14.90 8.47 3.52
N LEU A 38 -15.28 9.22 2.50
CA LEU A 38 -16.03 10.49 2.65
C LEU A 38 -17.36 10.29 3.39
N ALA A 39 -18.10 9.22 3.09
CA ALA A 39 -19.35 8.90 3.78
C ALA A 39 -19.11 8.65 5.27
N GLN A 40 -18.03 7.96 5.64
CA GLN A 40 -17.70 7.71 7.05
C GLN A 40 -17.22 9.00 7.78
N VAL A 41 -16.47 9.88 7.09
CA VAL A 41 -16.11 11.21 7.62
C VAL A 41 -17.37 12.03 7.90
N ASN A 42 -18.31 12.04 6.97
CA ASN A 42 -19.61 12.73 7.14
C ASN A 42 -20.46 12.12 8.28
N ALA A 43 -20.28 10.83 8.58
CA ALA A 43 -20.88 10.16 9.72
C ALA A 43 -20.15 10.44 11.06
N GLY A 44 -19.11 11.28 11.06
CA GLY A 44 -18.37 11.70 12.25
C GLY A 44 -17.33 10.70 12.74
N LYS A 45 -16.95 9.70 11.93
CA LYS A 45 -15.86 8.79 12.29
C LYS A 45 -14.50 9.45 12.13
N THR A 46 -13.55 9.05 12.98
CA THR A 46 -12.14 9.48 12.87
C THR A 46 -11.43 8.78 11.72
N ASP A 47 -10.42 9.42 11.15
CA ASP A 47 -9.59 8.83 10.08
C ASP A 47 -9.00 7.47 10.50
N ALA A 48 -8.53 7.35 11.73
CA ALA A 48 -8.00 6.08 12.25
C ALA A 48 -9.05 4.96 12.24
N ALA A 49 -10.29 5.24 12.63
CA ALA A 49 -11.37 4.26 12.62
C ALA A 49 -11.76 3.87 11.19
N ILE A 50 -11.78 4.82 10.27
CA ILE A 50 -12.11 4.59 8.85
C ILE A 50 -11.02 3.75 8.19
N GLN A 51 -9.77 4.13 8.37
CA GLN A 51 -8.63 3.40 7.81
C GLN A 51 -8.53 1.97 8.33
N LYS A 52 -8.79 1.76 9.64
CA LYS A 52 -8.87 0.43 10.24
C LYS A 52 -9.98 -0.42 9.58
N ASP A 53 -11.14 0.16 9.36
CA ASP A 53 -12.29 -0.54 8.75
C ASP A 53 -11.97 -0.93 7.30
N ILE A 54 -11.44 -0.01 6.48
CA ILE A 54 -11.01 -0.29 5.11
C ILE A 54 -9.90 -1.35 5.10
N ALA A 55 -8.91 -1.25 5.99
CA ALA A 55 -7.81 -2.21 6.10
C ALA A 55 -8.31 -3.64 6.39
N ASN A 56 -9.30 -3.80 7.26
CA ASN A 56 -9.90 -5.11 7.54
C ASN A 56 -10.65 -5.67 6.30
N GLN A 57 -11.37 -4.83 5.57
CA GLN A 57 -12.04 -5.23 4.33
C GLN A 57 -11.02 -5.60 3.25
N PHE A 58 -9.92 -4.85 3.11
CA PHE A 58 -8.82 -5.15 2.18
C PHE A 58 -8.12 -6.46 2.51
N TYR A 59 -7.86 -6.71 3.80
CA TYR A 59 -7.29 -8.00 4.23
C TYR A 59 -8.21 -9.17 3.85
N SER A 60 -9.51 -9.04 4.12
CA SER A 60 -10.49 -10.07 3.77
C SER A 60 -10.50 -10.35 2.27
N ALA A 61 -10.47 -9.30 1.44
CA ALA A 61 -10.39 -9.43 0.00
C ALA A 61 -9.03 -10.04 -0.45
N ALA A 62 -7.91 -9.64 0.17
CA ALA A 62 -6.59 -10.17 -0.15
C ALA A 62 -6.48 -11.67 0.17
N VAL A 63 -7.17 -12.15 1.21
CA VAL A 63 -7.31 -13.59 1.49
C VAL A 63 -8.14 -14.28 0.40
N GLN A 64 -9.25 -13.70 -0.04
CA GLN A 64 -10.08 -14.25 -1.12
C GLN A 64 -9.31 -14.35 -2.46
N TYR A 65 -8.42 -13.40 -2.72
CA TYR A 65 -7.55 -13.39 -3.91
C TYR A 65 -6.25 -14.20 -3.74
N ASN A 66 -6.12 -14.98 -2.65
CA ASN A 66 -4.95 -15.80 -2.34
C ASN A 66 -3.61 -15.02 -2.25
N ILE A 67 -3.67 -13.74 -1.92
CA ILE A 67 -2.47 -12.92 -1.65
C ILE A 67 -1.94 -13.25 -0.25
N TYR A 68 -2.84 -13.45 0.71
CA TYR A 68 -2.54 -13.96 2.04
C TYR A 68 -3.27 -15.28 2.28
N THR A 69 -2.62 -16.22 2.96
CA THR A 69 -3.24 -17.49 3.32
C THR A 69 -4.12 -17.32 4.57
N ALA A 70 -5.38 -17.72 4.48
CA ALA A 70 -6.27 -17.76 5.62
C ALA A 70 -5.71 -18.65 6.74
N GLY A 71 -5.67 -18.13 7.98
CA GLY A 71 -5.19 -18.91 9.12
C GLY A 71 -3.69 -19.22 9.12
N ALA A 72 -2.89 -18.63 8.23
CA ALA A 72 -1.43 -18.84 8.21
C ALA A 72 -0.81 -18.62 9.61
N PRO A 73 0.26 -19.37 9.98
CA PRO A 73 1.04 -19.06 11.16
C PRO A 73 1.44 -17.58 11.21
N VAL A 74 1.49 -17.00 12.41
CA VAL A 74 1.75 -15.55 12.57
C VAL A 74 3.07 -15.14 11.92
N ALA A 75 4.13 -15.94 12.10
CA ALA A 75 5.43 -15.66 11.51
C ALA A 75 5.41 -15.65 9.97
N ASP A 76 4.65 -16.56 9.35
CA ASP A 76 4.54 -16.63 7.89
C ASP A 76 3.73 -15.47 7.34
N PHE A 77 2.66 -15.06 8.05
CA PHE A 77 1.89 -13.88 7.70
C PHE A 77 2.75 -12.60 7.79
N ILE A 78 3.57 -12.44 8.83
CA ILE A 78 4.51 -11.32 8.97
C ILE A 78 5.47 -11.29 7.77
N LYS A 79 6.14 -12.41 7.46
CA LYS A 79 7.08 -12.50 6.33
C LYS A 79 6.41 -12.14 5.00
N ALA A 80 5.23 -12.70 4.74
CA ALA A 80 4.47 -12.40 3.53
C ALA A 80 4.12 -10.90 3.42
N SER A 81 3.76 -10.27 4.54
CA SER A 81 3.44 -8.84 4.56
C SER A 81 4.66 -7.95 4.35
N TYR A 82 5.82 -8.30 4.93
CA TYR A 82 7.07 -7.60 4.67
C TYR A 82 7.47 -7.66 3.20
N LEU A 83 7.32 -8.84 2.58
CA LEU A 83 7.60 -8.99 1.16
C LEU A 83 6.62 -8.18 0.30
N ASN A 84 5.32 -8.34 0.51
CA ASN A 84 4.29 -7.75 -0.33
C ASN A 84 4.21 -6.23 -0.19
N ALA A 85 4.22 -5.71 1.03
CA ALA A 85 4.04 -4.29 1.29
C ALA A 85 5.35 -3.50 1.18
N LEU A 86 6.46 -4.04 1.73
CA LEU A 86 7.73 -3.32 1.85
C LEU A 86 8.81 -3.77 0.85
N GLY A 87 8.55 -4.82 0.07
CA GLY A 87 9.57 -5.41 -0.80
C GLY A 87 10.76 -6.02 -0.06
N ARG A 88 10.59 -6.36 1.24
CA ARG A 88 11.61 -6.98 2.08
C ARG A 88 11.40 -8.50 2.11
N ASP A 89 12.41 -9.24 1.69
CA ASP A 89 12.45 -10.70 1.71
C ASP A 89 12.81 -11.29 3.10
N SER A 90 13.20 -10.44 4.02
CA SER A 90 13.59 -10.80 5.38
C SER A 90 12.98 -9.86 6.43
N VAL A 91 12.73 -10.41 7.60
CA VAL A 91 12.31 -9.70 8.81
C VAL A 91 13.42 -9.90 9.83
N ASP A 92 13.91 -8.82 10.41
CA ASP A 92 14.90 -8.91 11.49
C ASP A 92 14.26 -9.47 12.78
N ASP A 93 15.08 -10.01 13.67
CA ASP A 93 14.61 -10.69 14.89
C ASP A 93 13.80 -9.75 15.80
N ALA A 94 14.19 -8.48 15.88
CA ALA A 94 13.46 -7.49 16.68
C ALA A 94 12.07 -7.21 16.11
N GLY A 95 11.97 -7.02 14.80
CA GLY A 95 10.71 -6.83 14.09
C GLY A 95 9.81 -8.07 14.19
N MET A 96 10.38 -9.26 14.02
CA MET A 96 9.64 -10.52 14.16
C MET A 96 9.07 -10.68 15.58
N THR A 97 9.87 -10.43 16.61
CA THR A 97 9.46 -10.52 18.01
C THR A 97 8.37 -9.51 18.33
N TYR A 98 8.56 -8.26 17.94
CA TYR A 98 7.62 -7.17 18.18
C TYR A 98 6.25 -7.46 17.55
N TRP A 99 6.23 -7.79 16.28
CA TRP A 99 4.97 -8.02 15.57
C TRP A 99 4.28 -9.31 15.96
N THR A 100 5.04 -10.37 16.29
CA THR A 100 4.45 -11.61 16.80
C THR A 100 3.71 -11.35 18.11
N ALA A 101 4.31 -10.60 19.04
CA ALA A 101 3.66 -10.25 20.30
C ALA A 101 2.36 -9.47 20.07
N LYS A 102 2.36 -8.44 19.20
CA LYS A 102 1.19 -7.62 18.91
C LYS A 102 0.04 -8.37 18.24
N LEU A 103 0.36 -9.25 17.29
CA LEU A 103 -0.64 -10.06 16.60
C LEU A 103 -1.20 -11.17 17.50
N THR A 104 -0.35 -11.79 18.34
CA THR A 104 -0.78 -12.86 19.24
C THR A 104 -1.63 -12.34 20.39
N SER A 105 -1.31 -11.16 20.92
CA SER A 105 -2.13 -10.50 21.96
C SER A 105 -3.46 -9.94 21.46
N GLY A 106 -3.62 -9.81 20.16
CA GLY A 106 -4.78 -9.13 19.54
C GLY A 106 -4.74 -7.61 19.64
N GLU A 107 -3.62 -7.01 20.08
CA GLU A 107 -3.42 -5.55 20.06
C GLU A 107 -3.46 -4.99 18.64
N VAL A 108 -2.98 -5.79 17.67
CA VAL A 108 -3.07 -5.52 16.24
C VAL A 108 -3.74 -6.70 15.57
N THR A 109 -4.82 -6.45 14.83
CA THR A 109 -5.43 -7.49 13.99
C THR A 109 -4.63 -7.70 12.70
N ARG A 110 -4.80 -8.85 12.05
CA ARG A 110 -4.17 -9.07 10.73
C ARG A 110 -4.64 -8.05 9.69
N GLY A 111 -5.88 -7.59 9.82
CA GLY A 111 -6.41 -6.54 8.96
C GLY A 111 -5.69 -5.20 9.15
N GLU A 112 -5.34 -4.81 10.35
CA GLU A 112 -4.62 -3.56 10.64
C GLU A 112 -3.12 -3.66 10.39
N PHE A 113 -2.57 -4.88 10.41
CA PHE A 113 -1.12 -5.10 10.43
C PHE A 113 -0.40 -4.45 9.26
N VAL A 114 -0.87 -4.67 8.02
CA VAL A 114 -0.20 -4.15 6.82
C VAL A 114 -0.17 -2.63 6.81
N GLN A 115 -1.27 -1.99 7.22
CA GLN A 115 -1.33 -0.52 7.34
C GLN A 115 -0.32 0.00 8.37
N LYS A 116 -0.28 -0.61 9.56
CA LYS A 116 0.69 -0.23 10.61
C LYS A 116 2.12 -0.46 10.16
N LEU A 117 2.39 -1.57 9.48
CA LEU A 117 3.69 -1.89 8.93
C LEU A 117 4.19 -0.82 7.94
N ILE A 118 3.33 -0.34 7.05
CA ILE A 118 3.65 0.75 6.12
C ILE A 118 3.92 2.05 6.88
N SER A 119 3.06 2.39 7.84
CA SER A 119 3.22 3.60 8.66
C SER A 119 4.55 3.59 9.43
N ASP A 120 4.88 2.48 10.06
CA ASP A 120 6.13 2.34 10.81
C ASP A 120 7.35 2.41 9.88
N ALA A 121 7.29 1.75 8.71
CA ALA A 121 8.37 1.76 7.73
C ALA A 121 8.71 3.19 7.24
N LYS A 122 7.73 4.06 7.09
CA LYS A 122 7.94 5.47 6.75
C LYS A 122 8.68 6.23 7.84
N GLY A 123 8.50 5.87 9.10
CA GLY A 123 9.23 6.44 10.24
C GLY A 123 10.74 6.18 10.20
N PHE A 124 11.19 5.18 9.43
CA PHE A 124 12.61 4.84 9.26
C PHE A 124 13.27 5.52 8.05
N ALA A 125 12.70 6.58 7.49
CA ALA A 125 13.21 7.22 6.26
C ALA A 125 14.69 7.68 6.34
N SER A 126 15.18 8.04 7.54
CA SER A 126 16.58 8.43 7.79
C SER A 126 17.48 7.28 8.26
N ASP A 127 16.94 6.05 8.41
CA ASP A 127 17.71 4.90 8.85
C ASP A 127 18.67 4.43 7.74
N ALA A 128 19.93 4.15 8.11
CA ALA A 128 20.97 3.79 7.16
C ALA A 128 20.73 2.43 6.49
N THR A 129 20.04 1.52 7.17
CA THR A 129 19.78 0.14 6.70
C THR A 129 18.43 0.05 5.98
N TYR A 130 17.40 0.67 6.52
CA TYR A 130 16.01 0.50 6.08
C TYR A 130 15.40 1.74 5.42
N GLY A 131 16.07 2.90 5.40
CA GLY A 131 15.56 4.14 4.81
C GLY A 131 15.20 4.04 3.31
N TRP A 132 15.76 3.06 2.60
CA TRP A 132 15.36 2.75 1.23
C TRP A 132 13.89 2.27 1.11
N VAL A 133 13.31 1.70 2.18
CA VAL A 133 11.92 1.22 2.19
C VAL A 133 10.95 2.39 2.07
N SER A 134 11.21 3.51 2.76
CA SER A 134 10.39 4.72 2.60
C SER A 134 10.42 5.20 1.15
N LYS A 135 11.59 5.28 0.52
CA LYS A 135 11.74 5.65 -0.89
C LYS A 135 11.03 4.66 -1.83
N TYR A 136 11.06 3.37 -1.51
CA TYR A 136 10.34 2.34 -2.26
C TYR A 136 8.83 2.58 -2.22
N LEU A 137 8.28 2.89 -1.05
CA LEU A 137 6.87 3.22 -0.89
C LEU A 137 6.50 4.51 -1.64
N ASP A 138 7.35 5.54 -1.58
CA ASP A 138 7.12 6.82 -2.27
C ASP A 138 7.14 6.65 -3.79
N ASN A 139 8.10 5.89 -4.33
CA ASN A 139 8.17 5.60 -5.77
C ASN A 139 6.93 4.81 -6.23
N ARG A 140 6.49 3.82 -5.45
CA ARG A 140 5.26 3.06 -5.75
C ARG A 140 4.02 3.92 -5.69
N MET A 141 3.95 4.84 -4.72
CA MET A 141 2.86 5.82 -4.61
C MET A 141 2.80 6.72 -5.85
N ALA A 142 3.94 7.25 -6.31
CA ALA A 142 3.99 8.08 -7.51
C ALA A 142 3.47 7.32 -8.75
N VAL A 143 3.94 6.08 -8.96
CA VAL A 143 3.48 5.23 -10.07
C VAL A 143 1.99 4.89 -9.94
N ALA A 144 1.51 4.57 -8.73
CA ALA A 144 0.10 4.24 -8.51
C ALA A 144 -0.83 5.41 -8.82
N LYS A 145 -0.44 6.64 -8.47
CA LYS A 145 -1.18 7.87 -8.80
C LYS A 145 -1.22 8.12 -10.31
N ALA A 146 -0.08 8.00 -10.98
CA ALA A 146 -0.01 8.16 -12.44
C ALA A 146 -0.85 7.09 -13.17
N PHE A 147 -0.79 5.83 -12.70
CA PHE A 147 -1.62 4.75 -13.24
C PHE A 147 -3.11 5.06 -13.08
N ALA A 148 -3.57 5.42 -11.90
CA ALA A 148 -4.98 5.71 -11.65
C ALA A 148 -5.51 6.88 -12.49
N ALA A 149 -4.66 7.88 -12.77
CA ALA A 149 -4.99 9.02 -13.60
C ALA A 149 -5.06 8.69 -15.11
N ALA A 150 -4.20 7.78 -15.57
CA ALA A 150 -4.07 7.46 -17.00
C ALA A 150 -4.85 6.21 -17.43
N ASN A 151 -5.12 5.27 -16.52
CA ASN A 151 -5.72 3.98 -16.85
C ASN A 151 -7.23 4.09 -17.06
N THR A 152 -7.69 3.63 -18.21
CA THR A 152 -9.11 3.57 -18.58
C THR A 152 -9.69 2.15 -18.58
N THR A 153 -8.86 1.13 -18.32
CA THR A 153 -9.31 -0.27 -18.27
C THR A 153 -10.04 -0.58 -16.96
N THR A 154 -10.86 -1.62 -16.99
CA THR A 154 -11.64 -2.07 -15.82
C THR A 154 -11.49 -3.58 -15.61
N GLY A 155 -11.97 -4.11 -14.49
CA GLY A 155 -11.95 -5.54 -14.19
C GLY A 155 -10.54 -6.12 -14.15
N ASP A 156 -10.40 -7.39 -14.58
CA ASP A 156 -9.13 -8.13 -14.51
C ASP A 156 -7.99 -7.49 -15.33
N ALA A 157 -8.33 -6.82 -16.43
CA ALA A 157 -7.36 -6.08 -17.23
C ALA A 157 -6.74 -4.93 -16.43
N ALA A 158 -7.54 -4.19 -15.67
CA ALA A 158 -7.04 -3.12 -14.81
C ALA A 158 -6.20 -3.66 -13.62
N ILE A 159 -6.60 -4.80 -13.05
CA ILE A 159 -5.83 -5.48 -11.98
C ILE A 159 -4.46 -5.87 -12.51
N THR A 160 -4.42 -6.51 -13.69
CA THR A 160 -3.16 -6.92 -14.33
C THR A 160 -2.27 -5.73 -14.66
N ALA A 161 -2.84 -4.68 -15.25
CA ALA A 161 -2.11 -3.46 -15.59
C ALA A 161 -1.58 -2.73 -14.34
N GLY A 162 -2.37 -2.67 -13.26
CA GLY A 162 -1.95 -2.06 -12.00
C GLY A 162 -0.82 -2.80 -11.31
N LYS A 163 -0.77 -4.13 -11.42
CA LYS A 163 0.37 -4.93 -10.96
C LYS A 163 1.60 -4.67 -11.83
N ALA A 164 1.44 -4.67 -13.14
CA ALA A 164 2.53 -4.42 -14.09
C ALA A 164 3.15 -3.04 -13.87
N ALA A 165 2.34 -2.00 -13.67
CA ALA A 165 2.83 -0.65 -13.39
C ALA A 165 3.73 -0.63 -12.14
N LEU A 166 3.32 -1.24 -11.03
CA LEU A 166 4.12 -1.25 -9.80
C LEU A 166 5.37 -2.14 -9.90
N SER A 167 5.42 -3.10 -10.82
CA SER A 167 6.60 -3.95 -11.02
C SER A 167 7.83 -3.18 -11.53
N ALA A 168 7.65 -1.98 -12.07
CA ALA A 168 8.73 -1.07 -12.46
C ALA A 168 9.51 -0.51 -11.26
N VAL A 169 8.93 -0.58 -10.05
CA VAL A 169 9.57 -0.17 -8.81
C VAL A 169 10.05 -1.40 -8.07
N THR A 170 11.34 -1.66 -8.11
CA THR A 170 11.94 -2.81 -7.42
C THR A 170 12.81 -2.37 -6.24
N PRO A 171 12.94 -3.20 -5.19
CA PRO A 171 13.86 -2.91 -4.09
C PRO A 171 15.29 -2.67 -4.58
N ALA A 172 15.75 -3.44 -5.57
CA ALA A 172 17.09 -3.30 -6.15
C ALA A 172 17.29 -1.95 -6.83
N ALA A 173 16.32 -1.51 -7.65
CA ALA A 173 16.39 -0.22 -8.33
C ALA A 173 16.38 0.95 -7.31
N VAL A 174 15.55 0.87 -6.28
CA VAL A 174 15.48 1.91 -5.24
C VAL A 174 16.76 1.97 -4.42
N LYS A 175 17.35 0.83 -4.04
CA LYS A 175 18.66 0.78 -3.38
C LYS A 175 19.77 1.34 -4.26
N ALA A 176 19.65 1.20 -5.58
CA ALA A 176 20.56 1.81 -6.57
C ALA A 176 20.27 3.29 -6.83
N GLY A 177 19.31 3.90 -6.14
CA GLY A 177 19.02 5.32 -6.22
C GLY A 177 17.88 5.72 -7.16
N GLN A 178 17.02 4.77 -7.58
CA GLN A 178 15.83 5.10 -8.40
C GLN A 178 15.00 6.22 -7.75
N THR A 179 14.84 7.32 -8.47
CA THR A 179 13.96 8.45 -8.07
C THR A 179 12.52 8.20 -8.49
N PRO A 180 11.53 8.94 -7.93
CA PRO A 180 10.14 8.86 -8.39
C PRO A 180 9.98 9.13 -9.90
N THR A 181 10.70 10.10 -10.47
CA THR A 181 10.70 10.38 -11.91
C THR A 181 11.19 9.19 -12.74
N GLN A 182 12.27 8.54 -12.30
CA GLN A 182 12.78 7.33 -12.97
C GLN A 182 11.82 6.15 -12.83
N ALA A 183 11.13 6.03 -11.69
CA ALA A 183 10.11 5.02 -11.48
C ALA A 183 8.91 5.23 -12.41
N LEU A 184 8.45 6.47 -12.57
CA LEU A 184 7.39 6.84 -13.51
C LEU A 184 7.79 6.50 -14.96
N ALA A 185 8.99 6.88 -15.38
CA ALA A 185 9.49 6.57 -16.73
C ALA A 185 9.56 5.05 -16.97
N ALA A 186 10.08 4.28 -16.00
CA ALA A 186 10.17 2.82 -16.07
C ALA A 186 8.79 2.14 -16.14
N ALA A 187 7.77 2.74 -15.53
CA ALA A 187 6.38 2.26 -15.57
C ALA A 187 5.61 2.73 -16.82
N GLY A 188 6.24 3.47 -17.72
CA GLY A 188 5.60 3.99 -18.93
C GLY A 188 4.81 5.29 -18.74
N PHE A 189 4.97 5.96 -17.58
CA PHE A 189 4.37 7.26 -17.26
C PHE A 189 5.43 8.38 -17.31
N GLY A 190 6.40 8.27 -18.22
CA GLY A 190 7.43 9.29 -18.42
C GLY A 190 6.84 10.67 -18.69
N ASP A 191 7.66 11.68 -18.43
CA ASP A 191 7.29 13.10 -18.34
C ASP A 191 6.29 13.55 -19.44
N THR A 192 5.03 13.72 -19.04
CA THR A 192 4.01 14.42 -19.84
C THR A 192 4.10 15.94 -19.65
N SER A 193 5.18 16.44 -19.05
CA SER A 193 5.39 17.86 -18.76
C SER A 193 6.00 18.65 -19.92
N VAL A 194 6.01 18.12 -21.17
CA VAL A 194 6.39 18.86 -22.38
C VAL A 194 5.33 18.68 -23.46
N ALA A 195 4.26 19.40 -23.34
CA ALA A 195 3.43 19.82 -24.46
C ALA A 195 2.73 21.13 -24.12
#